data_dc3761e8ac5c3d5e33c8dea9f50cce49
#
_entry.id   dc3761e8ac5c3d5e33c8dea9f50cce49
#
_cell.length_a   1.000
_cell.length_b   1.000
_cell.length_c   1.000
_cell.angle_alpha   90.00
_cell.angle_beta   90.00
_cell.angle_gamma   90.00
#
_symmetry.space_group_name_H-M   'P 1'
#
loop_
_entity.id
_entity.type
_entity.pdbx_description
1 polymer ?
#
loop_
_entity_poly.entity_id
_entity_poly.type
_entity_poly.pdbx_seq_one_letter_code
_entity_poly.pdbx_strand_id
1 'polypeptide(L)'
;MKNILCFLSCLFYIGAANAGYIQLAWKINQSWSKDVVVDVPWSGKETVIELPYIDTLNATLAGRTCSQQYPIGSAFPKRKAGIWVKTPLNNVVVAGEIVKVQLIVGSEWKQTHVPGWLINTYRDESGQYEGDCVSWTSDSTSLYGRYSIPKIKLTIPRNLTAGRHELIIPVTMGIEEQLGDTIEAFDSNLLGYFGVHNVSVQLNVLNSCTVNASEYRIEHGNMTPSVAENNEKDINVKVRCTSPANVRLSLKTLNPPSMNRPGEGVGVKLSEGWDTYLTINHNASGSIKSFINLQEDFKIKSKIKKSRKSPLAGELRGVALLLIEPL
;
A
#
# COMPACT_ATOMS: atom_id res chain seq x y z
N MET A 1 59.37 -12.20 -69.01
CA MET A 1 58.77 -12.99 -67.86
C MET A 1 58.04 -12.01 -66.97
N LYS A 2 56.75 -11.89 -67.10
CA LYS A 2 55.88 -11.06 -66.22
C LYS A 2 54.96 -11.97 -65.45
N ASN A 3 55.19 -12.03 -64.18
CA ASN A 3 54.32 -12.77 -63.26
C ASN A 3 53.06 -11.96 -63.03
N ILE A 4 51.93 -12.50 -63.45
CA ILE A 4 50.59 -11.99 -63.08
C ILE A 4 50.16 -12.70 -61.83
N LEU A 5 50.25 -11.96 -60.75
CA LEU A 5 49.62 -12.41 -59.46
C LEU A 5 48.13 -12.16 -59.55
N CYS A 6 47.38 -13.25 -59.70
CA CYS A 6 45.91 -13.22 -59.60
C CYS A 6 45.54 -13.20 -58.11
N PHE A 7 45.18 -12.02 -57.59
CA PHE A 7 44.58 -11.88 -56.30
C PHE A 7 43.11 -12.32 -56.39
N LEU A 8 42.82 -13.53 -55.94
CA LEU A 8 41.45 -13.98 -55.67
C LEU A 8 41.01 -13.30 -54.39
N SER A 9 40.36 -12.14 -54.50
CA SER A 9 39.61 -11.56 -53.41
C SER A 9 38.31 -12.38 -53.22
N CYS A 10 38.35 -13.38 -52.35
CA CYS A 10 37.15 -13.96 -51.77
C CYS A 10 36.48 -12.86 -50.93
N LEU A 11 35.55 -12.15 -51.53
CA LEU A 11 34.54 -11.37 -50.82
C LEU A 11 33.67 -12.37 -50.08
N PHE A 12 34.07 -12.65 -48.85
CA PHE A 12 33.12 -13.16 -47.86
C PHE A 12 32.05 -12.10 -47.68
N TYR A 13 31.01 -12.18 -48.46
CA TYR A 13 29.74 -11.60 -48.05
C TYR A 13 29.33 -12.33 -46.74
N ILE A 14 29.77 -11.80 -45.61
CA ILE A 14 29.09 -12.05 -44.36
C ILE A 14 27.74 -11.36 -44.55
N GLY A 15 26.82 -12.06 -45.14
CA GLY A 15 25.41 -11.70 -45.03
C GLY A 15 25.12 -11.63 -43.54
N ALA A 16 25.03 -10.40 -43.01
CA ALA A 16 24.45 -10.21 -41.74
C ALA A 16 23.10 -10.96 -41.83
N ALA A 17 23.02 -12.13 -41.24
CA ALA A 17 21.79 -12.82 -41.07
C ALA A 17 20.93 -11.86 -40.24
N ASN A 18 20.11 -11.07 -40.93
CA ASN A 18 19.12 -10.25 -40.27
C ASN A 18 18.23 -11.22 -39.49
N ALA A 19 18.50 -11.31 -38.19
CA ALA A 19 17.70 -12.13 -37.30
C ALA A 19 16.24 -11.70 -37.46
N GLY A 20 15.45 -12.60 -37.98
CA GLY A 20 14.05 -12.32 -38.20
C GLY A 20 13.27 -12.40 -36.90
N TYR A 21 12.32 -11.51 -36.72
CA TYR A 21 11.44 -11.53 -35.57
C TYR A 21 10.02 -11.07 -35.94
N ILE A 22 9.06 -11.59 -35.17
CA ILE A 22 7.67 -11.10 -35.13
C ILE A 22 7.40 -10.67 -33.70
N GLN A 23 6.88 -9.47 -33.51
CA GLN A 23 6.37 -8.99 -32.25
C GLN A 23 4.87 -8.77 -32.36
N LEU A 24 4.12 -9.34 -31.42
CA LEU A 24 2.68 -9.29 -31.39
C LEU A 24 2.25 -8.58 -30.10
N ALA A 25 1.33 -7.62 -30.25
CA ALA A 25 0.65 -6.98 -29.13
C ALA A 25 -0.79 -7.51 -29.02
N TRP A 26 -1.11 -8.10 -27.90
CA TRP A 26 -2.43 -8.63 -27.62
C TRP A 26 -3.13 -7.74 -26.60
N LYS A 27 -4.30 -7.22 -26.97
CA LYS A 27 -5.18 -6.50 -26.07
C LYS A 27 -5.97 -7.48 -25.23
N ILE A 28 -5.88 -7.35 -23.92
CA ILE A 28 -6.68 -8.13 -22.98
C ILE A 28 -8.11 -7.62 -23.02
N ASN A 29 -9.09 -8.51 -23.17
CA ASN A 29 -10.51 -8.17 -23.30
C ASN A 29 -11.31 -8.31 -22.01
N GLN A 30 -10.73 -8.92 -20.98
CA GLN A 30 -11.41 -9.14 -19.72
C GLN A 30 -11.44 -7.88 -18.85
N SER A 31 -12.61 -7.58 -18.32
CA SER A 31 -12.73 -6.65 -17.19
C SER A 31 -12.40 -7.37 -15.89
N TRP A 32 -11.72 -6.70 -14.99
CA TRP A 32 -11.51 -7.21 -13.64
C TRP A 32 -12.75 -6.94 -12.81
N SER A 33 -13.53 -7.99 -12.59
CA SER A 33 -14.84 -7.88 -11.96
C SER A 33 -14.84 -8.28 -10.47
N LYS A 34 -13.68 -8.49 -9.85
CA LYS A 34 -13.64 -8.82 -8.42
C LYS A 34 -13.43 -7.56 -7.61
N ASP A 35 -14.43 -7.19 -6.83
CA ASP A 35 -14.31 -6.14 -5.82
C ASP A 35 -13.30 -6.57 -4.77
N VAL A 36 -12.27 -5.77 -4.60
CA VAL A 36 -11.30 -5.96 -3.52
C VAL A 36 -11.72 -5.09 -2.37
N VAL A 37 -12.11 -5.70 -1.25
CA VAL A 37 -12.42 -4.97 -0.02
C VAL A 37 -11.16 -4.86 0.82
N VAL A 38 -10.80 -3.65 1.19
CA VAL A 38 -9.61 -3.37 1.99
C VAL A 38 -9.99 -2.54 3.20
N ASP A 39 -9.77 -3.12 4.39
CA ASP A 39 -9.84 -2.38 5.64
C ASP A 39 -8.57 -1.55 5.80
N VAL A 40 -8.73 -0.25 5.78
CA VAL A 40 -7.63 0.69 5.91
C VAL A 40 -7.67 1.32 7.29
N PRO A 41 -6.68 1.04 8.14
CA PRO A 41 -6.54 1.79 9.36
C PRO A 41 -6.28 3.26 8.99
N TRP A 42 -7.13 4.14 9.48
CA TRP A 42 -6.90 5.56 9.29
C TRP A 42 -5.55 5.96 9.89
N SER A 43 -4.65 6.53 9.12
CA SER A 43 -3.43 7.12 9.70
C SER A 43 -2.52 7.81 8.70
N GLY A 44 -2.92 8.02 7.45
CA GLY A 44 -2.02 8.48 6.40
C GLY A 44 -0.90 7.47 6.10
N LYS A 45 -1.10 6.20 6.51
CA LYS A 45 -0.18 5.09 6.25
C LYS A 45 -0.39 4.51 4.86
N GLU A 46 0.67 3.91 4.39
CA GLU A 46 0.65 3.14 3.16
C GLU A 46 -0.03 1.79 3.41
N THR A 47 -0.90 1.41 2.50
CA THR A 47 -1.56 0.10 2.50
C THR A 47 -1.22 -0.61 1.20
N VAL A 48 -0.87 -1.87 1.28
CA VAL A 48 -0.58 -2.71 0.11
C VAL A 48 -1.79 -3.57 -0.18
N ILE A 49 -2.26 -3.51 -1.42
CA ILE A 49 -3.36 -4.33 -1.91
C ILE A 49 -2.78 -5.44 -2.78
N GLU A 50 -3.18 -6.67 -2.50
CA GLU A 50 -2.96 -7.80 -3.36
C GLU A 50 -4.20 -8.00 -4.24
N LEU A 51 -4.01 -7.90 -5.53
CA LEU A 51 -5.08 -8.16 -6.48
C LEU A 51 -5.24 -9.67 -6.71
N PRO A 52 -6.47 -10.15 -6.95
CA PRO A 52 -6.69 -11.56 -7.21
C PRO A 52 -6.00 -11.99 -8.51
N TYR A 53 -5.56 -13.24 -8.56
CA TYR A 53 -5.04 -13.83 -9.79
C TYR A 53 -6.11 -13.86 -10.87
N ILE A 54 -5.63 -13.81 -12.12
CA ILE A 54 -6.46 -14.07 -13.30
C ILE A 54 -6.13 -15.48 -13.78
N ASP A 55 -7.13 -16.36 -13.84
CA ASP A 55 -6.91 -17.76 -14.21
C ASP A 55 -6.88 -17.96 -15.73
N THR A 56 -7.48 -17.05 -16.49
CA THR A 56 -7.49 -17.10 -17.96
C THR A 56 -7.50 -15.70 -18.52
N LEU A 57 -6.63 -15.41 -19.45
CA LEU A 57 -6.60 -14.15 -20.18
C LEU A 57 -7.16 -14.37 -21.59
N ASN A 58 -8.28 -13.71 -21.90
CA ASN A 58 -8.79 -13.61 -23.26
C ASN A 58 -8.22 -12.35 -23.90
N ALA A 59 -7.57 -12.52 -25.03
CA ALA A 59 -6.91 -11.42 -25.72
C ALA A 59 -7.18 -11.45 -27.22
N THR A 60 -7.21 -10.29 -27.84
CA THR A 60 -7.28 -10.10 -29.29
C THR A 60 -5.99 -9.47 -29.80
N LEU A 61 -5.51 -9.92 -30.94
CA LEU A 61 -4.38 -9.30 -31.59
C LEU A 61 -4.74 -7.85 -31.94
N ALA A 62 -3.97 -6.91 -31.43
CA ALA A 62 -4.22 -5.49 -31.58
C ALA A 62 -3.14 -4.77 -32.40
N GLY A 63 -1.92 -5.30 -32.38
CA GLY A 63 -0.80 -4.74 -33.12
C GLY A 63 0.31 -5.74 -33.38
N ARG A 64 1.15 -5.45 -34.34
CA ARG A 64 2.30 -6.28 -34.70
C ARG A 64 3.43 -5.46 -35.31
N THR A 65 4.63 -5.95 -35.11
CA THR A 65 5.84 -5.46 -35.81
C THR A 65 6.65 -6.66 -36.29
N CYS A 66 7.14 -6.59 -37.50
CA CYS A 66 7.96 -7.63 -38.10
C CYS A 66 9.21 -7.03 -38.73
N SER A 67 10.36 -7.67 -38.51
CA SER A 67 11.61 -7.23 -39.13
C SER A 67 11.73 -7.60 -40.63
N GLN A 68 11.01 -8.67 -41.03
CA GLN A 68 10.94 -9.16 -42.40
C GLN A 68 9.58 -9.75 -42.70
N GLN A 69 9.22 -9.88 -43.99
CA GLN A 69 8.07 -10.66 -44.40
C GLN A 69 8.47 -12.14 -44.36
N TYR A 70 7.81 -12.88 -43.48
CA TYR A 70 7.96 -14.33 -43.42
C TYR A 70 6.84 -14.98 -44.23
N PRO A 71 7.15 -16.00 -45.05
CA PRO A 71 6.12 -16.81 -45.69
C PRO A 71 5.29 -17.55 -44.61
N ILE A 72 4.05 -17.89 -44.97
CA ILE A 72 3.16 -18.68 -44.12
C ILE A 72 3.86 -19.99 -43.72
N GLY A 73 3.82 -20.32 -42.42
CA GLY A 73 4.46 -21.54 -41.91
C GLY A 73 5.95 -21.37 -41.59
N SER A 74 6.48 -20.17 -41.55
CA SER A 74 7.85 -19.95 -41.06
C SER A 74 8.00 -20.44 -39.63
N ALA A 75 9.06 -21.19 -39.37
CA ALA A 75 9.41 -21.68 -38.04
C ALA A 75 10.40 -20.75 -37.35
N PHE A 76 10.15 -20.46 -36.09
CA PHE A 76 11.00 -19.66 -35.24
C PHE A 76 11.57 -20.48 -34.09
N PRO A 77 12.88 -20.39 -33.79
CA PRO A 77 13.50 -21.21 -32.75
C PRO A 77 13.21 -20.73 -31.32
N LYS A 78 12.69 -19.51 -31.16
CA LYS A 78 12.42 -18.92 -29.85
C LYS A 78 11.05 -18.27 -29.78
N ARG A 79 10.41 -18.44 -28.63
CA ARG A 79 9.16 -17.76 -28.28
C ARG A 79 9.27 -17.17 -26.87
N LYS A 80 8.95 -15.89 -26.76
CA LYS A 80 8.88 -15.22 -25.48
C LYS A 80 7.54 -14.51 -25.33
N ALA A 81 6.93 -14.58 -24.18
CA ALA A 81 5.71 -13.85 -23.91
C ALA A 81 5.70 -13.27 -22.50
N GLY A 82 5.21 -12.06 -22.37
CA GLY A 82 5.13 -11.35 -21.13
C GLY A 82 3.86 -10.50 -21.03
N ILE A 83 3.39 -10.31 -19.81
CA ILE A 83 2.29 -9.40 -19.50
C ILE A 83 2.90 -8.07 -19.10
N TRP A 84 2.47 -7.02 -19.76
CA TRP A 84 2.85 -5.65 -19.46
C TRP A 84 1.75 -4.96 -18.68
N VAL A 85 2.15 -4.16 -17.69
CA VAL A 85 1.20 -3.41 -16.87
C VAL A 85 1.74 -2.04 -16.51
N LYS A 86 0.83 -1.07 -16.48
CA LYS A 86 1.09 0.30 -16.04
C LYS A 86 -0.15 0.87 -15.37
N THR A 87 0.03 1.65 -14.31
CA THR A 87 -1.00 2.58 -13.84
C THR A 87 -0.78 3.94 -14.51
N PRO A 88 -1.71 4.42 -15.34
CA PRO A 88 -1.55 5.71 -16.01
C PRO A 88 -1.63 6.89 -15.04
N LEU A 89 -2.22 6.68 -13.87
CA LEU A 89 -2.40 7.72 -12.85
C LEU A 89 -1.67 7.31 -11.56
N ASN A 90 -0.83 8.22 -11.06
CA ASN A 90 -0.22 8.07 -9.74
C ASN A 90 -1.15 8.54 -8.61
N ASN A 91 -2.27 9.19 -8.95
CA ASN A 91 -3.22 9.79 -8.02
C ASN A 91 -4.64 9.51 -8.50
N VAL A 92 -5.51 9.13 -7.58
CA VAL A 92 -6.94 8.96 -7.81
C VAL A 92 -7.69 9.79 -6.77
N VAL A 93 -8.74 10.49 -7.18
CA VAL A 93 -9.56 11.30 -6.28
C VAL A 93 -10.67 10.43 -5.71
N VAL A 94 -10.79 10.41 -4.37
CA VAL A 94 -11.81 9.68 -3.62
C VAL A 94 -12.43 10.65 -2.61
N ALA A 95 -13.71 10.88 -2.69
CA ALA A 95 -14.44 11.83 -1.81
C ALA A 95 -13.76 13.22 -1.70
N GLY A 96 -13.17 13.71 -2.79
CA GLY A 96 -12.46 14.99 -2.83
C GLY A 96 -11.00 14.94 -2.36
N GLU A 97 -10.52 13.81 -1.86
CA GLU A 97 -9.17 13.62 -1.36
C GLU A 97 -8.30 12.83 -2.36
N ILE A 98 -7.00 13.10 -2.36
CA ILE A 98 -6.06 12.45 -3.29
C ILE A 98 -5.48 11.20 -2.63
N VAL A 99 -5.82 10.04 -3.19
CA VAL A 99 -5.19 8.75 -2.88
C VAL A 99 -4.04 8.53 -3.87
N LYS A 100 -2.82 8.37 -3.37
CA LYS A 100 -1.68 8.02 -4.24
C LYS A 100 -1.69 6.52 -4.53
N VAL A 101 -1.43 6.18 -5.79
CA VAL A 101 -1.43 4.80 -6.30
C VAL A 101 -0.07 4.50 -6.90
N GLN A 102 0.54 3.39 -6.51
CA GLN A 102 1.84 2.96 -7.03
C GLN A 102 1.87 1.44 -7.20
N LEU A 103 2.32 0.96 -8.36
CA LEU A 103 2.63 -0.46 -8.54
C LEU A 103 3.89 -0.82 -7.76
N ILE A 104 3.88 -1.99 -7.12
CA ILE A 104 5.04 -2.52 -6.42
C ILE A 104 5.76 -3.51 -7.33
N VAL A 105 7.06 -3.27 -7.54
CA VAL A 105 7.95 -4.22 -8.21
C VAL A 105 8.18 -5.39 -7.24
N GLY A 106 7.67 -6.56 -7.59
CA GLY A 106 7.90 -7.81 -6.84
C GLY A 106 8.92 -8.72 -7.54
N SER A 107 9.11 -9.92 -7.02
CA SER A 107 10.02 -10.90 -7.62
C SER A 107 9.62 -11.35 -9.03
N GLU A 108 8.33 -11.35 -9.33
CA GLU A 108 7.77 -11.76 -10.62
C GLU A 108 7.68 -10.60 -11.62
N TRP A 109 7.73 -9.36 -11.16
CA TRP A 109 7.56 -8.16 -11.97
C TRP A 109 8.86 -7.38 -12.07
N LYS A 110 9.29 -7.11 -13.29
CA LYS A 110 10.52 -6.37 -13.57
C LYS A 110 10.20 -4.99 -14.13
N GLN A 111 11.00 -4.02 -13.77
CA GLN A 111 10.96 -2.73 -14.46
C GLN A 111 11.44 -2.90 -15.91
N THR A 112 10.82 -2.15 -16.81
CA THR A 112 11.20 -2.13 -18.22
C THR A 112 12.03 -0.89 -18.53
N HIS A 113 12.60 -0.84 -19.74
CA HIS A 113 13.25 0.37 -20.24
C HIS A 113 12.27 1.54 -20.49
N VAL A 114 10.96 1.24 -20.56
CA VAL A 114 9.91 2.25 -20.71
C VAL A 114 9.41 2.70 -19.33
N PRO A 115 9.56 3.97 -18.97
CA PRO A 115 9.21 4.46 -17.64
C PRO A 115 7.76 4.15 -17.24
N GLY A 116 7.59 3.64 -16.04
CA GLY A 116 6.29 3.34 -15.45
C GLY A 116 5.66 2.01 -15.88
N TRP A 117 6.31 1.26 -16.79
CA TRP A 117 5.86 -0.05 -17.19
C TRP A 117 6.59 -1.16 -16.44
N LEU A 118 5.83 -2.17 -16.02
CA LEU A 118 6.34 -3.43 -15.47
C LEU A 118 6.02 -4.56 -16.44
N ILE A 119 6.87 -5.59 -16.44
CA ILE A 119 6.66 -6.82 -17.19
C ILE A 119 6.81 -8.05 -16.28
N ASN A 120 5.92 -9.01 -16.47
CA ASN A 120 6.07 -10.37 -15.98
C ASN A 120 6.21 -11.33 -17.17
N THR A 121 7.38 -11.90 -17.34
CA THR A 121 7.66 -12.89 -18.40
C THR A 121 7.16 -14.25 -17.93
N TYR A 122 6.13 -14.77 -18.53
CA TYR A 122 5.54 -16.06 -18.20
C TYR A 122 5.91 -17.18 -19.19
N ARG A 123 6.53 -16.85 -20.29
CA ARG A 123 7.00 -17.80 -21.30
C ARG A 123 8.33 -17.34 -21.87
N ASP A 124 9.29 -18.22 -21.89
CA ASP A 124 10.60 -18.07 -22.53
C ASP A 124 11.04 -19.47 -22.95
N GLU A 125 10.75 -19.84 -24.19
CA GLU A 125 10.82 -21.21 -24.69
C GLU A 125 11.68 -21.27 -25.94
N SER A 126 12.41 -22.36 -26.09
CA SER A 126 13.10 -22.73 -27.32
C SER A 126 12.37 -23.89 -27.97
N GLY A 127 12.24 -23.87 -29.29
CA GLY A 127 11.50 -24.86 -30.03
C GLY A 127 11.26 -24.46 -31.48
N GLN A 128 10.26 -25.06 -32.10
CA GLN A 128 9.77 -24.62 -33.42
C GLN A 128 8.39 -24.02 -33.24
N TYR A 129 8.29 -22.74 -33.54
CA TYR A 129 7.05 -21.98 -33.45
C TYR A 129 6.71 -21.45 -34.82
N GLU A 130 5.48 -21.69 -35.25
CA GLU A 130 4.98 -21.19 -36.52
C GLU A 130 4.36 -19.80 -36.35
N GLY A 131 4.61 -18.92 -37.32
CA GLY A 131 4.00 -17.59 -37.37
C GLY A 131 4.26 -16.92 -38.70
N ASP A 132 3.40 -16.00 -39.08
CA ASP A 132 3.62 -15.15 -40.23
C ASP A 132 3.22 -13.70 -39.95
N CYS A 133 3.69 -12.81 -40.79
CA CYS A 133 3.39 -11.38 -40.73
C CYS A 133 2.18 -10.95 -41.58
N VAL A 134 1.58 -11.84 -42.31
CA VAL A 134 0.67 -11.48 -43.43
C VAL A 134 -0.80 -11.59 -43.08
N SER A 135 -1.22 -12.60 -42.30
CA SER A 135 -2.63 -13.05 -42.29
C SER A 135 -3.44 -12.72 -41.01
N TRP A 136 -2.89 -12.01 -40.03
CA TRP A 136 -3.52 -11.93 -38.72
C TRP A 136 -4.36 -10.66 -38.57
N THR A 137 -5.60 -10.67 -38.98
CA THR A 137 -6.46 -9.48 -38.93
C THR A 137 -7.46 -9.46 -37.79
N SER A 138 -7.67 -10.56 -37.08
CA SER A 138 -8.69 -10.63 -36.00
C SER A 138 -8.57 -11.83 -35.07
N ASP A 139 -7.38 -12.35 -34.88
CA ASP A 139 -7.21 -13.53 -34.05
C ASP A 139 -7.47 -13.23 -32.58
N SER A 140 -8.20 -14.11 -31.96
CA SER A 140 -8.40 -14.13 -30.51
C SER A 140 -7.70 -15.36 -29.94
N THR A 141 -7.09 -15.21 -28.80
CA THR A 141 -6.45 -16.28 -28.06
C THR A 141 -6.93 -16.32 -26.63
N SER A 142 -7.02 -17.51 -26.08
CA SER A 142 -7.22 -17.70 -24.65
C SER A 142 -5.95 -18.26 -24.07
N LEU A 143 -5.32 -17.50 -23.18
CA LEU A 143 -4.14 -17.92 -22.46
C LEU A 143 -4.57 -18.52 -21.13
N TYR A 144 -4.44 -19.83 -21.01
CA TYR A 144 -4.76 -20.56 -19.80
C TYR A 144 -3.55 -20.53 -18.86
N GLY A 145 -3.79 -20.18 -17.61
CA GLY A 145 -2.76 -20.13 -16.58
C GLY A 145 -3.17 -19.18 -15.45
N ARG A 146 -2.44 -19.25 -14.37
CA ARG A 146 -2.66 -18.39 -13.23
C ARG A 146 -1.69 -17.20 -13.31
N TYR A 147 -2.23 -16.03 -13.62
CA TYR A 147 -1.46 -14.82 -13.81
C TYR A 147 -1.53 -13.93 -12.56
N SER A 148 -0.38 -13.64 -11.98
CA SER A 148 -0.28 -12.66 -10.91
C SER A 148 -0.38 -11.24 -11.46
N ILE A 149 -0.84 -10.34 -10.62
CA ILE A 149 -0.90 -8.92 -10.92
C ILE A 149 0.02 -8.21 -9.93
N PRO A 150 0.71 -7.12 -10.33
CA PRO A 150 1.54 -6.38 -9.39
C PRO A 150 0.71 -5.91 -8.20
N LYS A 151 1.27 -6.01 -7.01
CA LYS A 151 0.67 -5.41 -5.83
C LYS A 151 0.56 -3.90 -6.02
N ILE A 152 -0.49 -3.33 -5.49
CA ILE A 152 -0.71 -1.89 -5.53
C ILE A 152 -0.49 -1.32 -4.14
N LYS A 153 0.37 -0.32 -4.03
CA LYS A 153 0.54 0.46 -2.83
C LYS A 153 -0.36 1.69 -2.91
N LEU A 154 -1.20 1.86 -1.91
CA LEU A 154 -2.04 3.03 -1.72
C LEU A 154 -1.50 3.86 -0.56
N THR A 155 -1.42 5.17 -0.75
CA THR A 155 -1.20 6.12 0.34
C THR A 155 -2.49 6.88 0.57
N ILE A 156 -3.14 6.57 1.69
CA ILE A 156 -4.43 7.14 2.06
C ILE A 156 -4.21 8.50 2.75
N PRO A 157 -4.83 9.58 2.29
CA PRO A 157 -4.70 10.89 2.92
C PRO A 157 -5.34 10.90 4.31
N ARG A 158 -4.82 11.76 5.20
CA ARG A 158 -5.32 11.85 6.57
C ARG A 158 -6.74 12.40 6.68
N ASN A 159 -7.19 13.13 5.66
CA ASN A 159 -8.48 13.80 5.64
C ASN A 159 -9.60 12.93 5.03
N LEU A 160 -9.27 11.75 4.50
CA LEU A 160 -10.31 10.86 3.99
C LEU A 160 -11.21 10.43 5.16
N THR A 161 -12.50 10.71 5.05
CA THR A 161 -13.48 10.41 6.09
C THR A 161 -13.60 8.90 6.32
N ALA A 162 -13.94 8.52 7.54
CA ALA A 162 -14.25 7.11 7.82
C ALA A 162 -15.50 6.68 7.06
N GLY A 163 -15.55 5.40 6.70
CA GLY A 163 -16.65 4.81 5.93
C GLY A 163 -16.17 4.05 4.71
N ARG A 164 -17.12 3.65 3.88
CA ARG A 164 -16.86 2.94 2.64
C ARG A 164 -16.66 3.93 1.49
N HIS A 165 -15.57 3.75 0.76
CA HIS A 165 -15.25 4.53 -0.42
C HIS A 165 -14.94 3.60 -1.56
N GLU A 166 -15.42 3.91 -2.74
CA GLU A 166 -15.04 3.22 -3.97
C GLU A 166 -13.83 3.93 -4.60
N LEU A 167 -12.82 3.15 -4.92
CA LEU A 167 -11.62 3.59 -5.60
C LEU A 167 -11.51 2.82 -6.92
N ILE A 168 -11.59 3.51 -8.03
CA ILE A 168 -11.39 2.94 -9.37
C ILE A 168 -9.98 3.27 -9.83
N ILE A 169 -9.17 2.22 -9.98
CA ILE A 169 -7.78 2.33 -10.44
C ILE A 169 -7.73 1.91 -11.90
N PRO A 170 -7.50 2.82 -12.84
CA PRO A 170 -7.25 2.45 -14.22
C PRO A 170 -5.88 1.77 -14.33
N VAL A 171 -5.83 0.62 -14.96
CA VAL A 171 -4.61 -0.15 -15.21
C VAL A 171 -4.54 -0.45 -16.69
N THR A 172 -3.48 -0.03 -17.35
CA THR A 172 -3.23 -0.41 -18.74
C THR A 172 -2.50 -1.73 -18.76
N MET A 173 -3.03 -2.69 -19.48
CA MET A 173 -2.45 -4.03 -19.62
C MET A 173 -2.50 -4.54 -21.05
N GLY A 174 -1.52 -5.36 -21.35
CA GLY A 174 -1.46 -6.12 -22.60
C GLY A 174 -0.45 -7.26 -22.51
N ILE A 175 -0.45 -8.08 -23.53
CA ILE A 175 0.50 -9.17 -23.68
C ILE A 175 1.38 -8.84 -24.88
N GLU A 176 2.68 -8.98 -24.67
CA GLU A 176 3.65 -9.02 -25.73
C GLU A 176 4.03 -10.46 -25.99
N GLU A 177 4.07 -10.85 -27.24
CA GLU A 177 4.61 -12.12 -27.69
C GLU A 177 5.65 -11.86 -28.78
N GLN A 178 6.81 -12.49 -28.65
CA GLN A 178 7.90 -12.41 -29.62
C GLN A 178 8.23 -13.79 -30.13
N LEU A 179 8.34 -13.90 -31.44
CA LEU A 179 8.84 -15.07 -32.14
C LEU A 179 10.06 -14.64 -32.95
N GLY A 180 11.15 -15.39 -32.89
CA GLY A 180 12.34 -14.98 -33.64
C GLY A 180 13.55 -15.87 -33.42
N ASP A 181 14.61 -15.61 -34.14
CA ASP A 181 15.94 -16.20 -33.94
C ASP A 181 16.58 -15.59 -32.69
N THR A 182 16.35 -14.30 -32.50
CA THR A 182 16.75 -13.54 -31.31
C THR A 182 15.52 -12.86 -30.73
N ILE A 183 15.46 -12.78 -29.41
CA ILE A 183 14.40 -12.03 -28.74
C ILE A 183 14.86 -10.58 -28.63
N GLU A 184 14.22 -9.73 -29.38
CA GLU A 184 14.50 -8.30 -29.42
C GLU A 184 13.97 -7.57 -28.18
N ALA A 185 14.40 -6.33 -28.00
CA ALA A 185 13.76 -5.45 -27.03
C ALA A 185 12.35 -5.10 -27.52
N PHE A 186 11.44 -4.96 -26.56
CA PHE A 186 10.05 -4.62 -26.87
C PHE A 186 9.94 -3.27 -27.62
N ASP A 187 9.13 -3.24 -28.66
CA ASP A 187 8.84 -2.00 -29.37
C ASP A 187 7.80 -1.16 -28.63
N SER A 188 8.22 0.00 -28.14
CA SER A 188 7.36 0.92 -27.41
C SER A 188 6.12 1.38 -28.20
N ASN A 189 6.15 1.30 -29.54
CA ASN A 189 4.99 1.63 -30.36
C ASN A 189 3.82 0.66 -30.16
N LEU A 190 4.08 -0.58 -29.76
CA LEU A 190 3.06 -1.57 -29.49
C LEU A 190 2.29 -1.28 -28.17
N LEU A 191 2.85 -0.49 -27.26
CA LEU A 191 2.19 -0.13 -25.99
C LEU A 191 0.87 0.63 -26.20
N GLY A 192 0.72 1.35 -27.31
CA GLY A 192 -0.50 2.06 -27.67
C GLY A 192 -1.70 1.15 -27.95
N TYR A 193 -1.47 -0.14 -28.20
CA TYR A 193 -2.53 -1.12 -28.47
C TYR A 193 -3.10 -1.76 -27.21
N PHE A 194 -2.45 -1.60 -26.06
CA PHE A 194 -2.91 -2.21 -24.82
C PHE A 194 -4.19 -1.55 -24.27
N GLY A 195 -5.03 -2.35 -23.66
CA GLY A 195 -6.31 -1.91 -23.12
C GLY A 195 -6.17 -1.30 -21.73
N VAL A 196 -7.07 -0.35 -21.42
CA VAL A 196 -7.25 0.15 -20.05
C VAL A 196 -8.34 -0.64 -19.36
N HIS A 197 -8.06 -1.13 -18.17
CA HIS A 197 -8.95 -1.89 -17.32
C HIS A 197 -9.15 -1.16 -16.00
N ASN A 198 -10.37 -1.13 -15.51
CA ASN A 198 -10.69 -0.53 -14.23
C ASN A 198 -10.67 -1.60 -13.14
N VAL A 199 -9.82 -1.40 -12.14
CA VAL A 199 -9.81 -2.22 -10.92
C VAL A 199 -10.65 -1.49 -9.88
N SER A 200 -11.79 -2.07 -9.49
CA SER A 200 -12.61 -1.55 -8.40
C SER A 200 -12.07 -2.03 -7.06
N VAL A 201 -11.81 -1.09 -6.16
CA VAL A 201 -11.35 -1.36 -4.81
C VAL A 201 -12.28 -0.66 -3.84
N GLN A 202 -12.92 -1.41 -2.96
CA GLN A 202 -13.69 -0.85 -1.86
C GLN A 202 -12.77 -0.61 -0.66
N LEU A 203 -12.51 0.65 -0.35
CA LEU A 203 -11.79 1.06 0.85
C LEU A 203 -12.77 1.18 2.00
N ASN A 204 -12.61 0.39 3.03
CA ASN A 204 -13.29 0.54 4.29
C ASN A 204 -12.38 1.31 5.25
N VAL A 205 -12.49 2.64 5.25
CA VAL A 205 -11.69 3.49 6.12
C VAL A 205 -12.26 3.44 7.52
N LEU A 206 -11.49 2.88 8.44
CA LEU A 206 -11.90 2.76 9.83
C LEU A 206 -11.93 4.14 10.49
N ASN A 207 -12.85 4.32 11.42
CA ASN A 207 -12.89 5.55 12.19
C ASN A 207 -11.67 5.64 13.11
N SER A 208 -11.07 6.82 13.19
CA SER A 208 -9.91 7.06 14.03
C SER A 208 -10.11 8.29 14.88
N CYS A 209 -9.68 8.16 16.11
CA CYS A 209 -9.65 9.25 17.06
C CYS A 209 -8.22 9.49 17.54
N THR A 210 -7.84 10.74 17.65
CA THR A 210 -6.50 11.16 18.09
C THR A 210 -6.59 12.19 19.19
N VAL A 211 -5.53 12.33 19.96
CA VAL A 211 -5.33 13.42 20.91
C VAL A 211 -4.45 14.51 20.32
N ASN A 212 -4.59 15.71 20.82
CA ASN A 212 -3.86 16.88 20.32
C ASN A 212 -2.39 16.94 20.75
N ALA A 213 -1.94 16.05 21.65
CA ALA A 213 -0.55 15.95 22.07
C ALA A 213 -0.16 14.50 22.36
N SER A 214 1.12 14.15 22.14
CA SER A 214 1.66 12.82 22.46
C SER A 214 1.97 12.64 23.96
N GLU A 215 2.13 13.73 24.68
CA GLU A 215 2.42 13.77 26.11
C GLU A 215 1.64 14.89 26.78
N TYR A 216 1.10 14.61 27.95
CA TYR A 216 0.44 15.56 28.82
C TYR A 216 1.11 15.54 30.18
N ARG A 217 1.31 16.72 30.78
CA ARG A 217 1.91 16.87 32.10
C ARG A 217 0.92 17.46 33.08
N ILE A 218 0.78 16.82 34.24
CA ILE A 218 0.04 17.37 35.38
C ILE A 218 1.05 17.78 36.44
N GLU A 219 1.25 19.06 36.57
CA GLU A 219 2.23 19.61 37.52
C GLU A 219 1.54 20.08 38.80
N HIS A 220 1.83 19.44 39.89
CA HIS A 220 1.30 19.81 41.20
C HIS A 220 2.07 20.97 41.85
N GLY A 221 3.26 21.28 41.35
CA GLY A 221 4.14 22.34 41.91
C GLY A 221 4.89 21.91 43.17
N ASN A 222 5.62 22.86 43.72
CA ASN A 222 6.37 22.67 44.98
C ASN A 222 5.44 22.83 46.18
N MET A 223 5.40 21.86 47.07
CA MET A 223 4.54 21.90 48.24
C MET A 223 5.15 21.14 49.43
N THR A 224 4.72 21.48 50.61
CA THR A 224 5.07 20.72 51.82
C THR A 224 4.27 19.42 51.90
N PRO A 225 4.76 18.40 52.62
CA PRO A 225 4.04 17.12 52.76
C PRO A 225 2.62 17.25 53.34
N SER A 226 2.38 18.27 54.15
CA SER A 226 1.03 18.54 54.68
C SER A 226 0.06 19.08 53.67
N VAL A 227 0.56 19.87 52.71
CA VAL A 227 -0.25 20.44 51.60
C VAL A 227 -0.40 19.45 50.43
N ALA A 228 0.58 18.56 50.27
CA ALA A 228 0.56 17.57 49.19
C ALA A 228 -0.56 16.54 49.33
N GLU A 229 -0.91 16.15 50.57
CA GLU A 229 -2.02 15.22 50.81
C GLU A 229 -3.33 15.82 50.31
N ASN A 230 -4.02 15.11 49.40
CA ASN A 230 -5.24 15.54 48.72
C ASN A 230 -5.07 16.74 47.77
N ASN A 231 -3.88 17.14 47.42
CA ASN A 231 -3.70 18.15 46.37
C ASN A 231 -4.21 17.60 45.05
N GLU A 232 -5.03 18.39 44.37
CA GLU A 232 -5.66 18.04 43.13
C GLU A 232 -5.23 19.00 42.01
N LYS A 233 -4.94 18.46 40.86
CA LYS A 233 -4.70 19.21 39.62
C LYS A 233 -5.35 18.49 38.47
N ASP A 234 -5.70 19.24 37.44
CA ASP A 234 -6.32 18.68 36.24
C ASP A 234 -5.76 19.27 34.97
N ILE A 235 -5.95 18.55 33.88
CA ILE A 235 -5.66 18.96 32.52
C ILE A 235 -6.82 18.62 31.62
N ASN A 236 -6.97 19.34 30.53
CA ASN A 236 -7.91 19.03 29.47
C ASN A 236 -7.20 18.33 28.33
N VAL A 237 -7.70 17.17 27.97
CA VAL A 237 -7.27 16.37 26.84
C VAL A 237 -8.31 16.48 25.74
N LYS A 238 -7.91 17.01 24.60
CA LYS A 238 -8.79 17.17 23.45
C LYS A 238 -8.68 15.94 22.55
N VAL A 239 -9.78 15.24 22.38
CA VAL A 239 -9.92 14.11 21.44
C VAL A 239 -10.62 14.57 20.19
N ARG A 240 -10.05 14.26 19.02
CA ARG A 240 -10.62 14.52 17.71
C ARG A 240 -10.80 13.22 16.96
N CYS A 241 -11.98 13.02 16.38
CA CYS A 241 -12.29 11.88 15.53
C CYS A 241 -12.48 12.34 14.07
N THR A 242 -12.20 11.47 13.12
CA THR A 242 -12.38 11.74 11.68
C THR A 242 -13.86 11.78 11.28
N SER A 243 -14.71 11.11 12.03
CA SER A 243 -16.17 11.14 11.93
C SER A 243 -16.80 10.91 13.30
N PRO A 244 -18.10 11.16 13.48
CA PRO A 244 -18.80 10.86 14.73
C PRO A 244 -18.59 9.41 15.17
N ALA A 245 -18.17 9.22 16.39
CA ALA A 245 -17.78 7.91 16.89
C ALA A 245 -18.12 7.70 18.37
N ASN A 246 -18.48 6.46 18.71
CA ASN A 246 -18.39 5.99 20.08
C ASN A 246 -16.94 5.62 20.38
N VAL A 247 -16.41 6.15 21.45
CA VAL A 247 -15.02 5.87 21.87
C VAL A 247 -14.99 5.39 23.33
N ARG A 248 -13.99 4.59 23.63
CA ARG A 248 -13.60 4.28 25.00
C ARG A 248 -12.28 4.98 25.30
N LEU A 249 -12.26 5.80 26.35
CA LEU A 249 -11.04 6.34 26.91
C LEU A 249 -10.70 5.55 28.18
N SER A 250 -9.44 5.14 28.30
CA SER A 250 -8.99 4.33 29.45
C SER A 250 -7.62 4.81 29.92
N LEU A 251 -7.45 4.93 31.23
CA LEU A 251 -6.14 5.17 31.85
C LEU A 251 -5.55 3.83 32.27
N LYS A 252 -4.27 3.62 31.98
CA LYS A 252 -3.48 2.47 32.46
C LYS A 252 -2.22 2.97 33.16
N THR A 253 -1.97 2.44 34.35
CA THR A 253 -0.72 2.72 35.05
C THR A 253 0.42 1.85 34.53
N LEU A 254 1.62 2.42 34.41
CA LEU A 254 2.86 1.66 34.19
C LEU A 254 3.49 1.23 35.53
N ASN A 255 3.24 2.01 36.59
CA ASN A 255 3.74 1.76 37.93
C ASN A 255 2.54 1.69 38.90
N PRO A 256 2.07 0.51 39.30
CA PRO A 256 0.95 0.36 40.23
C PRO A 256 1.19 1.12 41.53
N PRO A 257 0.12 1.65 42.17
CA PRO A 257 0.25 2.40 43.41
C PRO A 257 0.74 1.49 44.54
N SER A 258 1.42 2.08 45.49
CA SER A 258 1.86 1.36 46.70
C SER A 258 0.69 0.96 47.58
N MET A 259 -0.43 1.70 47.55
CA MET A 259 -1.63 1.43 48.24
C MET A 259 -2.84 1.41 47.29
N ASN A 260 -3.56 0.32 47.26
CA ASN A 260 -4.80 0.25 46.47
C ASN A 260 -5.93 0.97 47.23
N ARG A 261 -6.59 1.95 46.57
CA ARG A 261 -7.71 2.72 47.08
C ARG A 261 -8.91 2.59 46.13
N PRO A 262 -9.73 1.58 46.27
CA PRO A 262 -10.92 1.42 45.43
C PRO A 262 -11.79 2.68 45.43
N GLY A 263 -12.24 3.12 44.27
CA GLY A 263 -13.10 4.30 44.10
C GLY A 263 -12.37 5.65 44.00
N GLU A 264 -11.06 5.72 44.18
CA GLU A 264 -10.33 6.97 44.03
C GLU A 264 -9.77 7.19 42.62
N GLY A 265 -9.76 6.19 41.76
CA GLY A 265 -9.25 6.28 40.38
C GLY A 265 -8.16 5.27 40.05
N VAL A 266 -7.48 5.46 38.91
CA VAL A 266 -6.34 4.64 38.52
C VAL A 266 -5.11 5.12 39.29
N GLY A 267 -4.64 4.28 40.20
CA GLY A 267 -3.49 4.60 41.04
C GLY A 267 -2.16 4.51 40.28
N VAL A 268 -1.30 5.47 40.47
CA VAL A 268 0.06 5.54 39.95
C VAL A 268 1.02 5.77 41.06
N LYS A 269 2.02 4.90 41.23
CA LYS A 269 3.09 5.10 42.21
C LYS A 269 3.93 6.31 41.77
N LEU A 270 4.12 7.24 42.67
CA LEU A 270 5.06 8.33 42.51
C LEU A 270 6.44 7.90 43.06
N SER A 271 6.86 8.46 44.18
CA SER A 271 8.08 8.08 44.87
C SER A 271 7.90 8.27 46.35
N GLU A 272 8.80 7.77 47.14
CA GLU A 272 9.03 8.11 48.54
C GLU A 272 7.78 8.08 49.45
N GLY A 273 6.85 7.14 49.16
CA GLY A 273 5.65 6.98 49.96
C GLY A 273 4.48 7.84 49.53
N TRP A 274 4.47 8.23 48.28
CA TRP A 274 3.38 8.95 47.63
C TRP A 274 2.82 8.16 46.45
N ASP A 275 1.53 8.24 46.28
CA ASP A 275 0.80 7.77 45.10
C ASP A 275 -0.06 8.90 44.54
N THR A 276 -0.44 8.84 43.28
CA THR A 276 -1.51 9.67 42.71
C THR A 276 -2.62 8.80 42.12
N TYR A 277 -3.84 9.32 42.17
CA TYR A 277 -5.02 8.68 41.61
C TYR A 277 -5.60 9.53 40.50
N LEU A 278 -5.73 8.92 39.32
CA LEU A 278 -6.18 9.58 38.09
C LEU A 278 -7.62 9.22 37.79
N THR A 279 -8.43 10.23 37.45
CA THR A 279 -9.81 10.05 37.01
C THR A 279 -10.04 10.74 35.67
N ILE A 280 -11.02 10.25 34.87
CA ILE A 280 -11.46 10.89 33.63
C ILE A 280 -12.87 11.43 33.86
N ASN A 281 -13.10 12.74 33.69
CA ASN A 281 -14.39 13.40 33.92
C ASN A 281 -15.01 12.98 35.26
N HIS A 282 -14.19 12.96 36.33
CA HIS A 282 -14.55 12.51 37.69
C HIS A 282 -14.91 11.02 37.81
N ASN A 283 -14.79 10.22 36.77
CA ASN A 283 -15.05 8.78 36.83
C ASN A 283 -13.85 8.05 37.41
N ALA A 284 -14.05 7.40 38.53
CA ALA A 284 -13.00 6.69 39.25
C ALA A 284 -12.70 5.29 38.69
N SER A 285 -13.48 4.76 37.74
CA SER A 285 -13.15 3.50 37.10
C SER A 285 -11.91 3.58 36.19
N GLY A 286 -11.49 4.82 35.86
CA GLY A 286 -10.40 5.07 34.93
C GLY A 286 -10.75 4.75 33.48
N SER A 287 -11.99 4.45 33.18
CA SER A 287 -12.47 4.18 31.81
C SER A 287 -13.86 4.77 31.63
N ILE A 288 -14.06 5.47 30.54
CA ILE A 288 -15.36 6.03 30.14
C ILE A 288 -15.67 5.71 28.69
N LYS A 289 -16.95 5.65 28.35
CA LYS A 289 -17.43 5.63 26.96
C LYS A 289 -18.07 6.97 26.67
N SER A 290 -17.79 7.54 25.53
CA SER A 290 -18.37 8.80 25.06
C SER A 290 -18.67 8.74 23.58
N PHE A 291 -19.70 9.46 23.15
CA PHE A 291 -19.98 9.72 21.75
C PHE A 291 -19.36 11.06 21.38
N ILE A 292 -18.35 11.03 20.50
CA ILE A 292 -17.67 12.23 20.02
C ILE A 292 -18.21 12.58 18.65
N ASN A 293 -18.77 13.77 18.51
CA ASN A 293 -19.30 14.22 17.20
C ASN A 293 -18.23 14.72 16.25
N LEU A 294 -17.10 15.07 16.57
CA LEU A 294 -15.85 15.33 15.82
C LEU A 294 -14.75 15.67 16.80
N GLN A 295 -15.08 16.39 17.86
CA GLN A 295 -14.14 16.80 18.89
C GLN A 295 -14.83 16.90 20.24
N GLU A 296 -14.13 16.46 21.28
CA GLU A 296 -14.58 16.57 22.68
C GLU A 296 -13.38 16.77 23.60
N ASP A 297 -13.58 17.54 24.67
CA ASP A 297 -12.55 17.76 25.69
C ASP A 297 -12.83 16.89 26.92
N PHE A 298 -11.83 16.16 27.39
CA PHE A 298 -11.90 15.29 28.56
C PHE A 298 -10.98 15.83 29.64
N LYS A 299 -11.53 15.95 30.85
CA LYS A 299 -10.76 16.37 32.00
C LYS A 299 -10.11 15.19 32.69
N ILE A 300 -8.78 15.17 32.75
CA ILE A 300 -8.03 14.21 33.55
C ILE A 300 -7.58 14.90 34.82
N LYS A 301 -8.05 14.39 35.97
CA LYS A 301 -7.69 14.90 37.28
C LYS A 301 -6.72 13.95 37.95
N SER A 302 -5.72 14.51 38.61
CA SER A 302 -4.75 13.83 39.45
C SER A 302 -4.91 14.30 40.91
N LYS A 303 -4.97 13.35 41.86
CA LYS A 303 -5.06 13.59 43.28
C LYS A 303 -3.96 12.86 44.02
N ILE A 304 -3.08 13.60 44.69
CA ILE A 304 -1.95 13.04 45.48
C ILE A 304 -2.46 12.48 46.82
N LYS A 305 -1.94 11.32 47.16
CA LYS A 305 -2.21 10.62 48.44
C LYS A 305 -0.96 10.04 49.05
N LYS A 306 -0.89 10.08 50.38
CA LYS A 306 0.14 9.36 51.12
C LYS A 306 -0.09 7.85 51.02
N SER A 307 0.94 7.11 50.71
CA SER A 307 0.95 5.65 50.72
C SER A 307 1.65 5.05 51.93
N ARG A 308 2.25 5.88 52.82
CA ARG A 308 2.80 5.51 54.11
C ARG A 308 2.65 6.66 55.12
N LYS A 309 2.83 6.35 56.42
CA LYS A 309 2.64 7.32 57.49
C LYS A 309 3.60 8.53 57.40
N SER A 310 4.85 8.31 57.00
CA SER A 310 5.87 9.34 56.88
C SER A 310 6.49 9.33 55.50
N PRO A 311 5.83 9.91 54.50
CA PRO A 311 6.40 10.02 53.18
C PRO A 311 7.57 10.99 53.18
N LEU A 312 8.59 10.72 52.37
CA LEU A 312 9.78 11.58 52.26
C LEU A 312 9.48 12.77 51.33
N ALA A 313 10.23 13.84 51.57
CA ALA A 313 10.29 14.95 50.62
C ALA A 313 11.20 14.55 49.44
N GLY A 314 10.87 15.03 48.27
CA GLY A 314 11.64 14.77 47.06
C GLY A 314 10.84 15.03 45.81
N GLU A 315 11.45 14.78 44.69
CA GLU A 315 10.78 14.89 43.40
C GLU A 315 9.80 13.72 43.23
N LEU A 316 8.52 14.04 42.93
CA LEU A 316 7.47 13.06 42.71
C LEU A 316 7.18 12.96 41.20
N ARG A 317 7.44 11.80 40.61
CA ARG A 317 7.16 11.53 39.19
C ARG A 317 6.37 10.21 39.05
N GLY A 318 5.39 10.22 38.18
CA GLY A 318 4.63 9.04 37.81
C GLY A 318 4.20 9.12 36.36
N VAL A 319 3.96 7.96 35.72
CA VAL A 319 3.56 7.85 34.32
C VAL A 319 2.34 6.94 34.21
N ALA A 320 1.38 7.39 33.43
CA ALA A 320 0.23 6.60 33.01
C ALA A 320 0.02 6.73 31.51
N LEU A 321 -0.66 5.74 30.91
CA LEU A 321 -1.05 5.74 29.52
C LEU A 321 -2.53 6.12 29.40
N LEU A 322 -2.85 7.02 28.49
CA LEU A 322 -4.21 7.26 28.02
C LEU A 322 -4.42 6.49 26.71
N LEU A 323 -5.35 5.56 26.72
CA LEU A 323 -5.75 4.77 25.57
C LEU A 323 -7.07 5.31 25.03
N ILE A 324 -7.17 5.40 23.71
CA ILE A 324 -8.38 5.79 22.99
C ILE A 324 -8.69 4.69 22.00
N GLU A 325 -9.87 4.08 22.17
CA GLU A 325 -10.33 2.95 21.36
C GLU A 325 -11.67 3.34 20.73
N PRO A 326 -11.79 3.44 19.41
CA PRO A 326 -13.10 3.48 18.74
C PRO A 326 -13.89 2.20 19.05
N LEU A 327 -15.20 2.31 19.22
CA LEU A 327 -16.10 1.20 19.56
C LEU A 327 -16.99 0.83 18.38
#